data_345e3ec1a4289e8b002e99ba392e75a6
#
_entry.id   345e3ec1a4289e8b002e99ba392e75a6
#
_cell.length_a   1.000
_cell.length_b   1.000
_cell.length_c   1.000
_cell.angle_alpha   90.00
_cell.angle_beta   90.00
_cell.angle_gamma   90.00
#
_symmetry.space_group_name_H-M   'P 1'
#
loop_
_entity.id
_entity.type
_entity.pdbx_description
1 polymer ?
#
loop_
_entity_poly.entity_id
_entity_poly.type
_entity_poly.pdbx_seq_one_letter_code
_entity_poly.pdbx_strand_id
1 'polypeptide(L)'
;MRFGIVVFPGTWSDTDCFHVVNDIFDQPVQYVWHQDTDLSNFDSIIIPGGFSYGDYLRPGAIARFSPIMQSIEKFAKAGKLVLGICNGFQVLCESGLLP
;
A
#
# COMPACT_ATOMS: atom_id res chain seq x y z
N MET A 1 -12.93 11.19 1.76
CA MET A 1 -12.28 9.87 1.77
C MET A 1 -11.06 9.88 2.67
N ARG A 2 -10.86 8.84 3.42
CA ARG A 2 -9.65 8.67 4.23
C ARG A 2 -8.71 7.71 3.53
N PHE A 3 -7.46 8.15 3.33
CA PHE A 3 -6.45 7.39 2.62
C PHE A 3 -5.40 6.84 3.59
N GLY A 4 -5.01 5.59 3.38
CA GLY A 4 -3.86 4.98 4.04
C GLY A 4 -2.73 4.79 3.05
N ILE A 5 -1.53 5.24 3.40
CA ILE A 5 -0.31 5.07 2.60
C ILE A 5 0.51 3.97 3.24
N VAL A 6 0.62 2.82 2.58
CA VAL A 6 1.35 1.67 3.12
C VAL A 6 2.86 1.90 3.01
N VAL A 7 3.57 1.61 4.10
CA VAL A 7 5.03 1.74 4.16
C VAL A 7 5.64 0.38 4.44
N PHE A 8 6.43 -0.14 3.49
CA PHE A 8 7.30 -1.29 3.66
C PHE A 8 8.75 -0.82 3.85
N PRO A 9 9.62 -1.64 4.42
CA PRO A 9 11.05 -1.36 4.32
C PRO A 9 11.45 -1.18 2.84
N GLY A 10 12.13 -0.08 2.52
CA GLY A 10 12.52 0.24 1.14
C GLY A 10 11.52 1.02 0.33
N THR A 11 10.35 1.35 0.86
CA THR A 11 9.39 2.25 0.18
C THR A 11 9.98 3.66 0.08
N TRP A 12 9.90 4.27 -1.11
CA TRP A 12 10.50 5.58 -1.38
C TRP A 12 9.49 6.71 -1.56
N SER A 13 8.40 6.44 -2.26
CA SER A 13 7.46 7.50 -2.68
C SER A 13 6.27 7.67 -1.74
N ASP A 14 6.39 7.17 -0.51
CA ASP A 14 5.36 7.34 0.52
C ASP A 14 5.10 8.82 0.85
N THR A 15 6.17 9.61 1.01
CA THR A 15 6.05 11.05 1.29
C THR A 15 5.42 11.81 0.12
N ASP A 16 5.74 11.43 -1.11
CA ASP A 16 5.14 12.05 -2.31
C ASP A 16 3.64 11.75 -2.38
N CYS A 17 3.25 10.51 -2.14
CA CYS A 17 1.84 10.12 -2.09
C CYS A 17 1.09 10.88 -0.99
N PHE A 18 1.70 10.97 0.18
CA PHE A 18 1.12 11.70 1.31
C PHE A 18 0.91 13.17 0.95
N HIS A 19 1.92 13.82 0.36
CA HIS A 19 1.84 15.21 -0.06
C HIS A 19 0.71 15.44 -1.06
N VAL A 20 0.60 14.60 -2.08
CA VAL A 20 -0.44 14.72 -3.09
C VAL A 20 -1.84 14.61 -2.47
N VAL A 21 -2.06 13.64 -1.61
CA VAL A 21 -3.36 13.41 -0.99
C VAL A 21 -3.69 14.52 0.00
N ASN A 22 -2.74 14.88 0.86
CA ASN A 22 -2.98 15.85 1.93
C ASN A 22 -2.99 17.29 1.41
N ASP A 23 -2.00 17.69 0.61
CA ASP A 23 -1.78 19.10 0.28
C ASP A 23 -2.48 19.51 -1.02
N ILE A 24 -2.60 18.61 -1.99
CA ILE A 24 -3.18 18.91 -3.31
C ILE A 24 -4.66 18.53 -3.34
N PHE A 25 -5.02 17.33 -2.90
CA PHE A 25 -6.42 16.88 -2.90
C PHE A 25 -7.16 17.15 -1.61
N ASP A 26 -6.48 17.64 -0.57
CA ASP A 26 -7.08 18.03 0.71
C ASP A 26 -7.95 16.92 1.32
N GLN A 27 -7.43 15.70 1.31
CA GLN A 27 -8.11 14.55 1.90
C GLN A 27 -7.35 14.05 3.14
N PRO A 28 -8.07 13.54 4.17
CA PRO A 28 -7.41 12.91 5.32
C PRO A 28 -6.53 11.75 4.87
N VAL A 29 -5.30 11.69 5.38
CA VAL A 29 -4.32 10.69 5.00
C VAL A 29 -3.46 10.31 6.21
N GLN A 30 -3.11 9.01 6.31
CA GLN A 30 -2.19 8.49 7.32
C GLN A 30 -1.25 7.47 6.70
N TYR A 31 -0.04 7.38 7.26
CA TYR A 31 0.85 6.27 6.96
C TYR A 31 0.36 5.00 7.65
N VAL A 32 0.52 3.87 6.97
CA VAL A 32 0.18 2.54 7.51
C VAL A 32 1.43 1.68 7.40
N TRP A 33 2.02 1.32 8.55
CA TRP A 33 3.21 0.48 8.59
C TRP A 33 2.87 -0.96 8.18
N HIS A 34 3.79 -1.63 7.49
CA HIS A 34 3.56 -2.97 6.92
C HIS A 34 3.19 -4.05 7.94
N GLN A 35 3.41 -3.81 9.22
CA GLN A 35 3.01 -4.73 10.29
C GLN A 35 1.64 -4.40 10.90
N ASP A 36 1.04 -3.29 10.53
CA ASP A 36 -0.31 -2.94 10.97
C ASP A 36 -1.33 -3.85 10.29
N THR A 37 -2.43 -4.12 10.98
CA THR A 37 -3.48 -5.01 10.46
C THR A 37 -4.86 -4.38 10.45
N ASP A 38 -5.05 -3.21 11.07
CA ASP A 38 -6.34 -2.54 11.15
C ASP A 38 -6.49 -1.47 10.07
N LEU A 39 -7.34 -1.74 9.08
CA LEU A 39 -7.67 -0.83 8.00
C LEU A 39 -9.09 -0.28 8.11
N SER A 40 -9.76 -0.44 9.25
CA SER A 40 -11.18 -0.08 9.41
C SER A 40 -11.48 1.40 9.24
N ASN A 41 -10.48 2.27 9.46
CA ASN A 41 -10.64 3.72 9.36
C ASN A 41 -10.42 4.29 7.95
N PHE A 42 -10.08 3.44 6.97
CA PHE A 42 -9.72 3.89 5.64
C PHE A 42 -10.79 3.56 4.60
N ASP A 43 -10.92 4.43 3.61
CA ASP A 43 -11.77 4.24 2.43
C ASP A 43 -10.94 3.80 1.23
N SER A 44 -9.66 4.14 1.20
CA SER A 44 -8.75 3.82 0.12
C SER A 44 -7.33 3.57 0.65
N ILE A 45 -6.63 2.62 0.04
CA ILE A 45 -5.26 2.28 0.38
C ILE A 45 -4.37 2.52 -0.84
N ILE A 46 -3.23 3.17 -0.63
CA ILE A 46 -2.20 3.37 -1.66
C ILE A 46 -0.96 2.60 -1.26
N ILE A 47 -0.43 1.78 -2.18
CA ILE A 47 0.85 1.10 -2.03
C ILE A 47 1.85 1.81 -2.94
N PRO A 48 2.76 2.62 -2.38
CA PRO A 48 3.64 3.48 -3.18
C PRO A 48 4.77 2.72 -3.87
N GLY A 49 5.52 3.46 -4.69
CA GLY A 49 6.72 2.97 -5.34
C GLY A 49 7.92 2.91 -4.42
N GLY A 50 8.99 2.30 -4.92
CA GLY A 50 10.25 2.09 -4.22
C GLY A 50 10.79 0.69 -4.49
N PHE A 51 11.57 0.17 -3.55
CA PHE A 51 12.09 -1.18 -3.58
C PHE A 51 11.77 -1.87 -2.26
N SER A 52 10.53 -2.35 -2.09
CA SER A 52 10.12 -3.00 -0.86
C SER A 52 11.03 -4.18 -0.56
N TYR A 53 11.62 -4.19 0.65
CA TYR A 53 12.58 -5.19 1.09
C TYR A 53 13.81 -5.32 0.16
N GLY A 54 14.17 -4.25 -0.60
CA GLY A 54 15.31 -4.28 -1.50
C GLY A 54 15.15 -5.17 -2.74
N ASP A 55 13.96 -5.70 -2.99
CA ASP A 55 13.65 -6.57 -4.14
C ASP A 55 14.56 -7.80 -4.26
N TYR A 56 14.90 -8.44 -3.14
CA TYR A 56 15.88 -9.52 -3.08
C TYR A 56 15.54 -10.74 -3.95
N LEU A 57 14.29 -11.07 -4.13
CA LEU A 57 13.88 -12.20 -4.98
C LEU A 57 13.35 -11.66 -6.30
N ARG A 58 12.16 -11.18 -6.29
CA ARG A 58 11.56 -10.40 -7.37
C ARG A 58 10.71 -9.31 -6.75
N PRO A 59 10.44 -8.23 -7.51
CA PRO A 59 9.74 -7.08 -6.95
C PRO A 59 8.43 -7.45 -6.27
N GLY A 60 8.29 -7.07 -5.01
CA GLY A 60 7.09 -7.33 -4.23
C GLY A 60 6.97 -8.71 -3.62
N ALA A 61 7.89 -9.64 -3.93
CA ALA A 61 7.75 -11.05 -3.51
C ALA A 61 7.76 -11.22 -1.99
N ILE A 62 8.61 -10.48 -1.28
CA ILE A 62 8.68 -10.54 0.18
C ILE A 62 7.56 -9.72 0.81
N ALA A 63 7.27 -8.55 0.26
CA ALA A 63 6.23 -7.66 0.78
C ALA A 63 4.86 -8.34 0.87
N ARG A 64 4.54 -9.25 -0.07
CA ARG A 64 3.26 -9.96 -0.06
C ARG A 64 2.99 -10.74 1.22
N PHE A 65 4.04 -11.11 1.98
CA PHE A 65 3.92 -11.85 3.22
C PHE A 65 3.78 -10.96 4.45
N SER A 66 3.85 -9.64 4.30
CA SER A 66 3.67 -8.72 5.42
C SER A 66 2.25 -8.82 5.98
N PRO A 67 2.07 -8.68 7.29
CA PRO A 67 0.74 -8.76 7.92
C PRO A 67 -0.31 -7.84 7.30
N ILE A 68 0.10 -6.63 6.89
CA ILE A 68 -0.80 -5.66 6.25
C ILE A 68 -1.44 -6.21 4.97
N MET A 69 -0.75 -7.09 4.22
CA MET A 69 -1.27 -7.60 2.95
C MET A 69 -2.50 -8.49 3.13
N GLN A 70 -2.60 -9.22 4.24
CA GLN A 70 -3.81 -9.99 4.54
C GLN A 70 -5.00 -9.06 4.78
N SER A 71 -4.77 -7.95 5.46
CA SER A 71 -5.80 -6.94 5.70
C SER A 71 -6.19 -6.20 4.41
N ILE A 72 -5.22 -5.90 3.55
CA ILE A 72 -5.47 -5.29 2.23
C ILE A 72 -6.29 -6.24 1.35
N GLU A 73 -6.01 -7.54 1.40
CA GLU A 73 -6.78 -8.52 0.65
C GLU A 73 -8.25 -8.51 1.05
N LYS A 74 -8.54 -8.50 2.35
CA LYS A 74 -9.91 -8.39 2.86
C LYS A 74 -10.54 -7.05 2.50
N PHE A 75 -9.78 -5.98 2.59
CA PHE A 75 -10.19 -4.62 2.24
C PHE A 75 -10.63 -4.54 0.77
N ALA A 76 -9.83 -5.11 -0.13
CA ALA A 76 -10.13 -5.15 -1.56
C ALA A 76 -11.36 -6.02 -1.85
N LYS A 77 -11.48 -7.17 -1.20
CA LYS A 77 -12.64 -8.07 -1.36
C LYS A 77 -13.95 -7.44 -0.86
N ALA A 78 -13.85 -6.51 0.07
CA ALA A 78 -15.02 -5.74 0.54
C ALA A 78 -15.44 -4.64 -0.45
N GLY A 79 -14.76 -4.52 -1.60
CA GLY A 79 -15.09 -3.54 -2.63
C GLY A 79 -14.46 -2.17 -2.45
N LYS A 80 -13.53 -2.01 -1.52
CA LYS A 80 -12.84 -0.75 -1.30
C LYS A 80 -11.65 -0.58 -2.24
N LEU A 81 -11.22 0.67 -2.44
CA LEU A 81 -10.23 1.01 -3.45
C LEU A 81 -8.80 0.75 -2.96
N VAL A 82 -8.01 0.08 -3.80
CA VAL A 82 -6.57 -0.13 -3.59
C VAL A 82 -5.82 0.30 -4.83
N LEU A 83 -4.84 1.20 -4.67
CA LEU A 83 -4.00 1.68 -5.76
C LEU A 83 -2.55 1.28 -5.50
N GLY A 84 -1.97 0.54 -6.43
CA GLY A 84 -0.54 0.21 -6.42
C GLY A 84 0.21 1.01 -7.47
N ILE A 85 1.32 1.63 -7.09
CA ILE A 85 2.14 2.47 -7.96
C ILE A 85 3.52 1.83 -8.09
N CYS A 86 3.99 1.55 -9.30
CA CYS A 86 5.29 0.93 -9.58
C CYS A 86 5.51 -0.35 -8.75
N ASN A 87 6.39 -0.31 -7.76
CA ASN A 87 6.64 -1.42 -6.84
C ASN A 87 5.36 -1.84 -6.12
N GLY A 88 4.47 -0.90 -5.78
CA GLY A 88 3.16 -1.22 -5.21
C GLY A 88 2.30 -2.05 -6.14
N PHE A 89 2.32 -1.77 -7.44
CA PHE A 89 1.68 -2.61 -8.45
C PHE A 89 2.26 -4.03 -8.45
N GLN A 90 3.58 -4.15 -8.37
CA GLN A 90 4.27 -5.45 -8.31
C GLN A 90 3.85 -6.25 -7.07
N VAL A 91 3.72 -5.59 -5.92
CA VAL A 91 3.23 -6.20 -4.69
C VAL A 91 1.81 -6.74 -4.88
N LEU A 92 0.92 -5.99 -5.52
CA LEU A 92 -0.44 -6.44 -5.80
C LEU A 92 -0.46 -7.66 -6.74
N CYS A 93 0.42 -7.70 -7.73
CA CYS A 93 0.56 -8.86 -8.61
C CYS A 93 1.03 -10.09 -7.83
N GLU A 94 2.05 -9.95 -6.99
CA GLU A 94 2.60 -11.06 -6.19
C GLU A 94 1.59 -11.58 -5.16
N SER A 95 0.72 -10.71 -4.65
CA SER A 95 -0.33 -11.10 -3.70
C SER A 95 -1.54 -11.77 -4.37
N GLY A 96 -1.60 -11.78 -5.69
CA GLY A 96 -2.73 -12.34 -6.44
C GLY A 96 -3.95 -11.42 -6.54
N LEU A 97 -3.86 -10.19 -6.10
CA LEU A 97 -4.95 -9.20 -6.22
C LEU A 97 -5.06 -8.64 -7.65
N LEU A 98 -3.98 -8.73 -8.43
CA LEU A 98 -3.95 -8.39 -9.85
C LEU A 98 -3.41 -9.58 -10.64
N PRO A 99 -3.85 -9.72 -11.92
CA PRO A 99 -3.34 -10.76 -12.80
C PRO A 99 -1.83 -10.65 -13.05
#